data_003735390573a20538aa48b26c285516
#
_entry.id   003735390573a20538aa48b26c285516
#
_cell.length_a   1.000
_cell.length_b   1.000
_cell.length_c   1.000
_cell.angle_alpha   90.00
_cell.angle_beta   90.00
_cell.angle_gamma   90.00
#
_symmetry.space_group_name_H-M   'P 1'
#
loop_
_entity.id
_entity.type
_entity.pdbx_description
1 polymer ?
#
loop_
_entity_poly.entity_id
_entity_poly.type
_entity_poly.pdbx_seq_one_letter_code
_entity_poly.pdbx_strand_id
1 'polypeptide(L)'
;LFNMSLDSKLRGCDLVKLKVSDVAYGSSVSSRASVLQQKTGSPVQFEITKGTREAVAALIKHGNLHSKDFLFRSRIGTNRHISTRQYNRIFHGWVEKLGLEDSLYSTHSMRRTKPYLIYKKTKNLLVIQLLLGHKKLESTVRYLGIEVDIEGLF
;
A
#
# COMPACT_ATOMS: atom_id res chain seq x y z
N LEU A 1 6.51 -5.32 5.11
CA LEU A 1 5.18 -5.44 4.51
C LEU A 1 4.22 -4.38 5.06
N PHE A 2 4.04 -4.28 6.39
CA PHE A 2 3.13 -3.31 7.03
C PHE A 2 3.39 -1.87 6.56
N ASN A 3 4.58 -1.34 6.76
CA ASN A 3 4.91 0.05 6.38
C ASN A 3 4.74 0.29 4.88
N MET A 4 5.15 -0.67 4.03
CA MET A 4 5.01 -0.54 2.58
C MET A 4 3.54 -0.53 2.14
N SER A 5 2.67 -1.28 2.80
CA SER A 5 1.24 -1.27 2.50
C SER A 5 0.58 0.08 2.79
N LEU A 6 1.01 0.78 3.85
CA LEU A 6 0.56 2.14 4.18
C LEU A 6 1.10 3.18 3.19
N ASP A 7 2.40 3.14 2.92
CA ASP A 7 3.04 4.15 2.07
C ASP A 7 2.61 4.05 0.61
N SER A 8 2.61 2.83 0.06
CA SER A 8 2.31 2.61 -1.37
C SER A 8 0.85 2.78 -1.74
N LYS A 9 -0.07 2.54 -0.82
CA LYS A 9 -1.52 2.52 -1.09
C LYS A 9 -1.90 1.55 -2.21
N LEU A 10 -1.04 0.59 -2.52
CA LEU A 10 -1.28 -0.42 -3.54
C LEU A 10 -2.37 -1.40 -3.13
N ARG A 11 -3.05 -1.97 -4.12
CA ARG A 11 -3.89 -3.13 -3.88
C ARG A 11 -3.04 -4.31 -3.44
N GLY A 12 -3.61 -5.20 -2.65
CA GLY A 12 -2.88 -6.38 -2.16
C GLY A 12 -2.22 -7.19 -3.29
N CYS A 13 -2.89 -7.32 -4.45
CA CYS A 13 -2.34 -8.02 -5.61
C CYS A 13 -1.10 -7.35 -6.21
N ASP A 14 -1.01 -6.02 -6.17
CA ASP A 14 0.14 -5.26 -6.64
C ASP A 14 1.24 -5.22 -5.57
N LEU A 15 0.86 -5.02 -4.31
CA LEU A 15 1.78 -4.98 -3.18
C LEU A 15 2.62 -6.25 -3.05
N VAL A 16 1.98 -7.43 -3.10
CA VAL A 16 2.68 -8.71 -2.91
C VAL A 16 3.64 -9.04 -4.05
N LYS A 17 3.45 -8.43 -5.22
CA LYS A 17 4.28 -8.63 -6.41
C LYS A 17 5.42 -7.63 -6.57
N LEU A 18 5.58 -6.69 -5.63
CA LEU A 18 6.70 -5.77 -5.66
C LEU A 18 8.03 -6.53 -5.71
N LYS A 19 8.87 -6.13 -6.64
CA LYS A 19 10.26 -6.58 -6.74
C LYS A 19 11.19 -5.59 -6.05
N VAL A 20 12.38 -6.05 -5.71
CA VAL A 20 13.43 -5.15 -5.19
C VAL A 20 13.69 -4.01 -6.16
N SER A 21 13.76 -4.30 -7.48
CA SER A 21 13.98 -3.28 -8.54
C SER A 21 12.90 -2.21 -8.61
N ASP A 22 11.70 -2.46 -8.09
CA ASP A 22 10.63 -1.44 -8.09
C ASP A 22 10.84 -0.35 -7.03
N VAL A 23 11.61 -0.66 -5.99
CA VAL A 23 11.77 0.21 -4.82
C VAL A 23 13.22 0.52 -4.46
N ALA A 24 14.19 -0.16 -5.07
CA ALA A 24 15.60 0.01 -4.76
C ALA A 24 16.48 -0.05 -6.02
N TYR A 25 17.58 0.70 -6.00
CA TYR A 25 18.65 0.63 -6.98
C TYR A 25 19.98 0.34 -6.28
N GLY A 26 20.62 -0.76 -6.62
CA GLY A 26 21.79 -1.25 -5.88
C GLY A 26 21.45 -1.51 -4.41
N SER A 27 22.21 -0.92 -3.51
CA SER A 27 22.01 -1.03 -2.05
C SER A 27 21.09 0.05 -1.47
N SER A 28 20.62 0.98 -2.30
CA SER A 28 19.84 2.15 -1.86
C SER A 28 18.36 2.00 -2.16
N VAL A 29 17.51 2.17 -1.15
CA VAL A 29 16.06 2.21 -1.31
C VAL A 29 15.63 3.62 -1.69
N SER A 30 14.86 3.74 -2.78
CA SER A 30 14.39 5.00 -3.31
C SER A 30 13.38 5.68 -2.38
N SER A 31 13.36 7.03 -2.38
CA SER A 31 12.34 7.80 -1.66
C SER A 31 10.99 7.80 -2.36
N ARG A 32 10.95 7.48 -3.65
CA ARG A 32 9.74 7.37 -4.48
C ARG A 32 9.83 6.13 -5.36
N ALA A 33 8.67 5.54 -5.63
CA ALA A 33 8.53 4.43 -6.57
C ALA A 33 7.31 4.63 -7.46
N SER A 34 7.35 4.01 -8.65
CA SER A 34 6.23 3.98 -9.58
C SER A 34 5.97 2.54 -10.00
N VAL A 35 4.72 2.12 -9.87
CA VAL A 35 4.31 0.74 -10.15
C VAL A 35 3.06 0.75 -11.02
N LEU A 36 3.03 -0.10 -12.04
CA LEU A 36 1.86 -0.29 -12.89
C LEU A 36 0.83 -1.17 -12.19
N GLN A 37 -0.37 -0.64 -11.96
CA GLN A 37 -1.45 -1.41 -11.35
C GLN A 37 -2.03 -2.44 -12.31
N GLN A 38 -2.14 -3.69 -11.89
CA GLN A 38 -2.66 -4.78 -12.72
C GLN A 38 -4.11 -4.57 -13.15
N LYS A 39 -4.96 -4.10 -12.23
CA LYS A 39 -6.40 -3.94 -12.52
C LYS A 39 -6.70 -2.80 -13.48
N THR A 40 -5.93 -1.73 -13.48
CA THR A 40 -6.24 -0.49 -14.22
C THR A 40 -5.28 -0.21 -15.35
N GLY A 41 -4.12 -0.89 -15.40
CA GLY A 41 -3.03 -0.58 -16.33
C GLY A 41 -2.43 0.82 -16.12
N SER A 42 -2.78 1.51 -15.04
CA SER A 42 -2.32 2.87 -14.76
C SER A 42 -1.13 2.86 -13.81
N PRO A 43 -0.12 3.70 -14.02
CA PRO A 43 0.97 3.87 -13.09
C PRO A 43 0.49 4.58 -11.82
N VAL A 44 0.96 4.13 -10.68
CA VAL A 44 0.79 4.79 -9.39
C VAL A 44 2.14 5.12 -8.81
N GLN A 45 2.33 6.39 -8.50
CA GLN A 45 3.52 6.87 -7.81
C GLN A 45 3.22 7.00 -6.31
N PHE A 46 4.21 6.67 -5.50
CA PHE A 46 4.12 6.81 -4.06
C PHE A 46 5.47 7.14 -3.44
N GLU A 47 5.41 7.81 -2.30
CA GLU A 47 6.58 8.09 -1.49
C GLU A 47 6.82 6.96 -0.51
N ILE A 48 8.08 6.61 -0.32
CA ILE A 48 8.54 5.63 0.65
C ILE A 48 9.18 6.41 1.81
N THR A 49 8.51 6.43 2.95
CA THR A 49 8.96 7.15 4.14
C THR A 49 10.30 6.61 4.65
N LYS A 50 11.02 7.42 5.44
CA LYS A 50 12.32 7.04 6.00
C LYS A 50 12.27 5.69 6.72
N GLY A 51 11.30 5.52 7.62
CA GLY A 51 11.16 4.26 8.37
C GLY A 51 10.85 3.06 7.47
N THR A 52 10.08 3.27 6.39
CA THR A 52 9.82 2.21 5.40
C THR A 52 11.08 1.87 4.61
N ARG A 53 11.88 2.87 4.21
CA ARG A 53 13.15 2.64 3.52
C ARG A 53 14.12 1.82 4.37
N GLU A 54 14.26 2.17 5.64
CA GLU A 54 15.11 1.44 6.59
C GLU A 54 14.65 -0.01 6.75
N ALA A 55 13.35 -0.23 6.91
CA ALA A 55 12.77 -1.56 7.01
C ALA A 55 12.95 -2.40 5.72
N VAL A 56 12.81 -1.76 4.54
CA VAL A 56 13.03 -2.41 3.24
C VAL A 56 14.51 -2.75 3.04
N ALA A 57 15.42 -1.83 3.38
CA ALA A 57 16.85 -2.08 3.30
C ALA A 57 17.27 -3.25 4.21
N ALA A 58 16.75 -3.30 5.44
CA ALA A 58 16.98 -4.41 6.34
C ALA A 58 16.44 -5.73 5.78
N LEU A 59 15.24 -5.73 5.20
CA LEU A 59 14.63 -6.90 4.57
C LEU A 59 15.49 -7.42 3.40
N ILE A 60 15.95 -6.52 2.51
CA ILE A 60 16.81 -6.87 1.38
C ILE A 60 18.11 -7.51 1.87
N LYS A 61 18.75 -6.88 2.86
CA LYS A 61 20.01 -7.37 3.44
C LYS A 61 19.85 -8.74 4.11
N HIS A 62 18.90 -8.88 5.03
CA HIS A 62 18.69 -10.14 5.76
C HIS A 62 18.19 -11.29 4.86
N GLY A 63 17.38 -10.96 3.86
CA GLY A 63 16.86 -11.93 2.89
C GLY A 63 17.83 -12.23 1.75
N ASN A 64 18.99 -11.57 1.69
CA ASN A 64 19.93 -11.63 0.56
C ASN A 64 19.19 -11.50 -0.79
N LEU A 65 18.33 -10.47 -0.89
CA LEU A 65 17.48 -10.26 -2.06
C LEU A 65 18.24 -9.52 -3.15
N HIS A 66 18.08 -9.99 -4.39
CA HIS A 66 18.62 -9.36 -5.60
C HIS A 66 17.54 -8.56 -6.32
N SER A 67 17.91 -7.72 -7.27
CA SER A 67 16.99 -6.79 -7.96
C SER A 67 15.76 -7.45 -8.59
N LYS A 68 15.91 -8.66 -9.13
CA LYS A 68 14.81 -9.42 -9.76
C LYS A 68 13.92 -10.18 -8.79
N ASP A 69 14.33 -10.26 -7.53
CA ASP A 69 13.58 -10.99 -6.52
C ASP A 69 12.34 -10.23 -6.08
N PHE A 70 11.32 -10.98 -5.66
CA PHE A 70 10.17 -10.37 -5.00
C PHE A 70 10.56 -9.86 -3.61
N LEU A 71 10.11 -8.66 -3.29
CA LEU A 71 10.36 -8.03 -1.99
C LEU A 71 9.75 -8.85 -0.84
N PHE A 72 8.56 -9.39 -1.07
CA PHE A 72 7.84 -10.23 -0.10
C PHE A 72 7.84 -11.68 -0.56
N ARG A 73 8.96 -12.35 -0.37
CA ARG A 73 9.12 -13.76 -0.77
C ARG A 73 8.20 -14.69 0.01
N SER A 74 7.66 -15.68 -0.69
CA SER A 74 7.07 -16.87 -0.07
C SER A 74 8.15 -17.76 0.51
N ARG A 75 7.86 -18.40 1.65
CA ARG A 75 8.70 -19.46 2.21
C ARG A 75 8.51 -20.80 1.49
N ILE A 76 7.46 -20.91 0.69
CA ILE A 76 7.11 -22.13 -0.05
C ILE A 76 7.39 -21.90 -1.54
N GLY A 77 8.19 -22.76 -2.13
CA GLY A 77 8.60 -22.69 -3.53
C GLY A 77 9.76 -21.71 -3.78
N THR A 78 10.39 -21.87 -4.93
CA THR A 78 11.50 -21.01 -5.36
C THR A 78 10.97 -19.78 -6.11
N ASN A 79 11.54 -18.63 -5.81
CA ASN A 79 11.28 -17.35 -6.49
C ASN A 79 9.78 -16.98 -6.63
N ARG A 80 9.01 -17.18 -5.55
CA ARG A 80 7.60 -16.81 -5.47
C ARG A 80 7.40 -15.71 -4.43
N HIS A 81 6.44 -14.82 -4.70
CA HIS A 81 5.94 -13.87 -3.72
C HIS A 81 4.89 -14.53 -2.81
N ILE A 82 4.62 -13.93 -1.66
CA ILE A 82 3.46 -14.33 -0.83
C ILE A 82 2.16 -14.12 -1.62
N SER A 83 1.19 -14.99 -1.43
CA SER A 83 -0.13 -14.82 -2.04
C SER A 83 -0.91 -13.70 -1.35
N THR A 84 -1.91 -13.14 -2.04
CA THR A 84 -2.86 -12.19 -1.43
C THR A 84 -3.60 -12.81 -0.24
N ARG A 85 -3.87 -14.12 -0.29
CA ARG A 85 -4.45 -14.87 0.83
C ARG A 85 -3.50 -14.91 2.03
N GLN A 86 -2.19 -15.09 1.80
CA GLN A 86 -1.20 -15.07 2.87
C GLN A 86 -1.05 -13.65 3.44
N TYR A 87 -1.05 -12.61 2.59
CA TYR A 87 -1.07 -11.23 3.05
C TYR A 87 -2.29 -10.95 3.93
N ASN A 88 -3.47 -11.43 3.52
CA ASN A 88 -4.70 -11.28 4.32
C ASN A 88 -4.57 -11.95 5.70
N ARG A 89 -4.02 -13.17 5.79
CA ARG A 89 -3.76 -13.82 7.09
C ARG A 89 -2.80 -13.02 7.97
N ILE A 90 -1.73 -12.49 7.38
CA ILE A 90 -0.77 -11.66 8.12
C ILE A 90 -1.46 -10.41 8.66
N PHE A 91 -2.29 -9.78 7.83
CA PHE A 91 -3.06 -8.59 8.21
C PHE A 91 -4.00 -8.88 9.39
N HIS A 92 -4.80 -9.94 9.34
CA HIS A 92 -5.69 -10.32 10.43
C HIS A 92 -4.92 -10.67 11.71
N GLY A 93 -3.74 -11.27 11.60
CA GLY A 93 -2.85 -11.46 12.74
C GLY A 93 -2.36 -10.15 13.38
N TRP A 94 -2.24 -9.06 12.63
CA TRP A 94 -1.95 -7.73 13.20
C TRP A 94 -3.18 -7.14 13.92
N VAL A 95 -4.36 -7.28 13.32
CA VAL A 95 -5.64 -6.82 13.89
C VAL A 95 -5.88 -7.50 15.24
N GLU A 96 -5.71 -8.82 15.30
CA GLU A 96 -5.85 -9.61 16.52
C GLU A 96 -4.87 -9.18 17.62
N LYS A 97 -3.59 -8.99 17.28
CA LYS A 97 -2.56 -8.53 18.22
C LYS A 97 -2.85 -7.15 18.81
N LEU A 98 -3.59 -6.33 18.09
CA LEU A 98 -4.01 -4.99 18.55
C LEU A 98 -5.32 -5.05 19.35
N GLY A 99 -5.93 -6.23 19.53
CA GLY A 99 -7.21 -6.38 20.21
C GLY A 99 -8.38 -5.71 19.48
N LEU A 100 -8.27 -5.53 18.16
CA LEU A 100 -9.31 -4.92 17.35
C LEU A 100 -10.30 -5.99 16.85
N GLU A 101 -11.53 -5.58 16.59
CA GLU A 101 -12.55 -6.47 16.04
C GLU A 101 -12.26 -6.78 14.58
N ASP A 102 -11.92 -8.04 14.30
CA ASP A 102 -11.43 -8.50 13.01
C ASP A 102 -12.41 -8.26 11.85
N SER A 103 -13.71 -8.39 12.11
CA SER A 103 -14.78 -8.19 11.12
C SER A 103 -14.83 -6.77 10.52
N LEU A 104 -14.30 -5.77 11.24
CA LEU A 104 -14.33 -4.37 10.82
C LEU A 104 -13.16 -3.98 9.91
N TYR A 105 -12.17 -4.84 9.76
CA TYR A 105 -10.92 -4.53 9.05
C TYR A 105 -10.62 -5.50 7.93
N SER A 106 -9.94 -5.00 6.91
CA SER A 106 -9.43 -5.79 5.79
C SER A 106 -8.12 -5.19 5.25
N THR A 107 -7.45 -5.88 4.34
CA THR A 107 -6.25 -5.35 3.69
C THR A 107 -6.51 -4.01 2.97
N HIS A 108 -7.76 -3.73 2.58
CA HIS A 108 -8.17 -2.42 2.06
C HIS A 108 -8.08 -1.31 3.11
N SER A 109 -8.19 -1.62 4.40
CA SER A 109 -8.01 -0.65 5.49
C SER A 109 -6.62 -0.05 5.45
N MET A 110 -5.57 -0.87 5.20
CA MET A 110 -4.20 -0.40 5.03
C MET A 110 -4.08 0.62 3.88
N ARG A 111 -4.71 0.31 2.75
CA ARG A 111 -4.70 1.19 1.58
C ARG A 111 -5.41 2.51 1.83
N ARG A 112 -6.49 2.51 2.61
CA ARG A 112 -7.30 3.71 2.92
C ARG A 112 -6.69 4.61 3.99
N THR A 113 -5.90 4.08 4.89
CA THR A 113 -5.40 4.80 6.08
C THR A 113 -4.68 6.09 5.70
N LYS A 114 -3.65 6.03 4.86
CA LYS A 114 -2.87 7.22 4.49
C LYS A 114 -3.70 8.23 3.68
N PRO A 115 -4.47 7.85 2.65
CA PRO A 115 -5.39 8.76 1.96
C PRO A 115 -6.39 9.43 2.90
N TYR A 116 -6.98 8.67 3.83
CA TYR A 116 -7.91 9.24 4.81
C TYR A 116 -7.25 10.28 5.72
N LEU A 117 -6.05 9.99 6.24
CA LEU A 117 -5.30 10.94 7.07
C LEU A 117 -4.92 12.21 6.30
N ILE A 118 -4.50 12.07 5.04
CA ILE A 118 -4.20 13.22 4.17
C ILE A 118 -5.48 14.03 3.93
N TYR A 119 -6.60 13.39 3.62
CA TYR A 119 -7.87 14.07 3.46
C TYR A 119 -8.31 14.80 4.73
N LYS A 120 -8.22 14.14 5.89
CA LYS A 120 -8.56 14.76 7.18
C LYS A 120 -7.77 16.04 7.43
N LYS A 121 -6.51 16.06 7.02
CA LYS A 121 -5.60 17.21 7.17
C LYS A 121 -5.82 18.31 6.13
N THR A 122 -6.02 17.94 4.87
CA THR A 122 -6.03 18.89 3.73
C THR A 122 -7.42 19.25 3.23
N LYS A 123 -8.42 18.39 3.48
CA LYS A 123 -9.79 18.46 2.91
C LYS A 123 -9.81 18.49 1.38
N ASN A 124 -8.73 18.08 0.71
CA ASN A 124 -8.57 18.16 -0.74
C ASN A 124 -8.76 16.78 -1.38
N LEU A 125 -9.97 16.58 -1.95
CA LEU A 125 -10.34 15.33 -2.62
C LEU A 125 -9.58 15.08 -3.93
N LEU A 126 -9.17 16.15 -4.65
CA LEU A 126 -8.41 16.00 -5.90
C LEU A 126 -7.04 15.40 -5.64
N VAL A 127 -6.37 15.84 -4.57
CA VAL A 127 -5.08 15.26 -4.16
C VAL A 127 -5.25 13.76 -3.88
N ILE A 128 -6.32 13.36 -3.19
CA ILE A 128 -6.58 11.96 -2.88
C ILE A 128 -6.91 11.16 -4.14
N GLN A 129 -7.69 11.73 -5.06
CA GLN A 129 -8.00 11.13 -6.34
C GLN A 129 -6.72 10.79 -7.13
N LEU A 130 -5.81 11.75 -7.22
CA LEU A 130 -4.51 11.58 -7.88
C LEU A 130 -3.65 10.51 -7.18
N LEU A 131 -3.56 10.57 -5.84
CA LEU A 131 -2.79 9.60 -5.04
C LEU A 131 -3.28 8.16 -5.19
N LEU A 132 -4.58 7.96 -5.42
CA LEU A 132 -5.19 6.65 -5.60
C LEU A 132 -5.25 6.20 -7.06
N GLY A 133 -5.02 7.09 -8.01
CA GLY A 133 -5.17 6.84 -9.44
C GLY A 133 -6.63 6.59 -9.82
N HIS A 134 -7.59 7.26 -9.18
CA HIS A 134 -9.00 7.15 -9.50
C HIS A 134 -9.35 8.05 -10.68
N LYS A 135 -10.07 7.51 -11.68
CA LYS A 135 -10.52 8.28 -12.84
C LYS A 135 -11.68 9.23 -12.53
N LYS A 136 -12.50 8.91 -11.53
CA LYS A 136 -13.69 9.69 -11.14
C LYS A 136 -13.60 10.11 -9.68
N LEU A 137 -14.02 11.35 -9.39
CA LEU A 137 -14.03 11.90 -8.04
C LEU A 137 -14.98 11.15 -7.11
N GLU A 138 -16.14 10.75 -7.63
CA GLU A 138 -17.14 9.98 -6.88
C GLU A 138 -16.56 8.65 -6.35
N SER A 139 -15.64 8.04 -7.10
CA SER A 139 -14.93 6.84 -6.65
C SER A 139 -14.06 7.13 -5.43
N THR A 140 -13.49 8.33 -5.34
CA THR A 140 -12.67 8.76 -4.20
C THR A 140 -13.53 9.05 -2.98
N VAL A 141 -14.64 9.75 -3.15
CA VAL A 141 -15.62 10.05 -2.09
C VAL A 141 -16.13 8.75 -1.47
N ARG A 142 -16.64 7.84 -2.31
CA ARG A 142 -17.12 6.52 -1.87
C ARG A 142 -16.03 5.69 -1.20
N TYR A 143 -14.81 5.76 -1.74
CA TYR A 143 -13.66 5.03 -1.21
C TYR A 143 -13.26 5.50 0.21
N LEU A 144 -13.32 6.80 0.48
CA LEU A 144 -13.04 7.38 1.78
C LEU A 144 -14.19 7.22 2.79
N GLY A 145 -15.39 6.87 2.32
CA GLY A 145 -16.59 6.80 3.16
C GLY A 145 -16.96 8.17 3.72
N ILE A 146 -16.76 9.23 2.92
CA ILE A 146 -17.12 10.59 3.32
C ILE A 146 -18.58 10.80 2.98
N GLU A 147 -19.38 11.13 3.99
CA GLU A 147 -20.69 11.72 3.78
C GLU A 147 -20.46 13.17 3.30
N VAL A 148 -20.97 13.48 2.13
CA VAL A 148 -20.98 14.85 1.65
C VAL A 148 -22.14 15.51 2.35
N ASP A 149 -21.88 16.25 3.42
CA ASP A 149 -22.84 17.14 4.06
C ASP A 149 -23.23 18.23 3.05
N ILE A 150 -24.37 18.05 2.43
CA ILE A 150 -24.95 19.02 1.49
C ILE A 150 -25.71 20.13 2.25
N GLU A 151 -25.94 19.93 3.54
CA GLU A 151 -26.73 20.86 4.38
C GLU A 151 -26.10 22.25 4.59
N GLY A 152 -24.85 22.45 4.21
CA GLY A 152 -24.16 23.73 4.33
C GLY A 152 -23.97 24.50 3.01
N LEU A 153 -24.56 24.05 1.88
CA LEU A 153 -24.34 24.64 0.56
C LEU A 153 -25.53 25.48 0.03
N PHE A 154 -26.57 25.64 0.84
CA PHE A 154 -27.74 26.47 0.48
C PHE A 154 -28.05 27.48 1.58
#